data_3b970cc960f1f095561aec23c0e1349d
#
_entry.id   3b970cc960f1f095561aec23c0e1349d
#
_cell.length_a   1.000
_cell.length_b   1.000
_cell.length_c   1.000
_cell.angle_alpha   90.00
_cell.angle_beta   90.00
_cell.angle_gamma   90.00
#
_symmetry.space_group_name_H-M   'P 1'
#
loop_
_entity.id
_entity.type
_entity.pdbx_description
1 polymer ?
#
loop_
_entity_poly.entity_id
_entity_poly.type
_entity_poly.pdbx_seq_one_letter_code
_entity_poly.pdbx_strand_id
1 'polypeptide(L)'
;FGSGLPYTPVKVDTEVLGGSIAYQPIAAFNSANKPWTFNVDLKLDKGIGFGRYNIKAFIWIKNLLDAQNVESVYPATGQADNDGWLGTDPGQSWINNTAFDGSGSYSEEAVNLYNSKLSSPYNWSEPRQIRLGFRIDL
;
A
#
# COMPACT_ATOMS: atom_id res chain seq x y z
N PHE A 1 -11.57 -2.62 -13.07
CA PHE A 1 -11.40 -1.22 -12.70
C PHE A 1 -12.40 -0.84 -11.61
N GLY A 2 -11.92 -0.19 -10.57
CA GLY A 2 -12.77 0.40 -9.55
C GLY A 2 -12.21 1.75 -9.12
N SER A 3 -13.10 2.72 -8.85
CA SER A 3 -12.71 3.92 -8.14
C SER A 3 -12.26 3.52 -6.74
N GLY A 4 -11.21 4.15 -6.21
CA GLY A 4 -10.77 3.89 -4.86
C GLY A 4 -11.87 4.20 -3.84
N LEU A 5 -11.83 3.51 -2.71
CA LEU A 5 -12.74 3.76 -1.60
C LEU A 5 -12.57 5.18 -1.07
N PRO A 6 -13.65 5.83 -0.60
CA PRO A 6 -13.57 7.16 -0.05
C PRO A 6 -12.79 7.18 1.28
N TYR A 7 -12.17 8.32 1.57
CA TYR A 7 -11.53 8.62 2.86
C TYR A 7 -11.76 10.07 3.26
N THR A 8 -11.56 10.38 4.54
CA THR A 8 -11.68 11.73 5.08
C THR A 8 -10.31 12.38 5.17
N PRO A 9 -10.03 13.46 4.42
CA PRO A 9 -8.78 14.19 4.55
C PRO A 9 -8.63 14.80 5.93
N VAL A 10 -7.40 14.74 6.47
CA VAL A 10 -7.07 15.30 7.78
C VAL A 10 -5.81 16.15 7.69
N LYS A 11 -5.66 17.10 8.61
CA LYS A 11 -4.41 17.79 8.86
C LYS A 11 -3.68 17.08 10.00
N VAL A 12 -2.38 16.91 9.86
CA VAL A 12 -1.54 16.50 10.99
C VAL A 12 -1.47 17.68 11.96
N ASP A 13 -2.06 17.54 13.14
CA ASP A 13 -1.94 18.53 14.20
C ASP A 13 -0.73 18.17 15.07
N THR A 14 0.29 19.01 15.01
CA THR A 14 1.55 18.82 15.74
C THR A 14 1.58 19.57 17.06
N GLU A 15 0.52 20.33 17.39
CA GLU A 15 0.45 21.18 18.59
C GLU A 15 -0.27 20.50 19.77
N VAL A 16 -0.58 19.20 19.68
CA VAL A 16 -1.26 18.53 20.79
C VAL A 16 -0.33 18.37 21.99
N LEU A 17 -0.68 19.02 23.09
CA LEU A 17 -0.05 18.90 24.40
C LEU A 17 0.02 17.41 24.81
N GLY A 18 1.22 16.87 24.96
CA GLY A 18 1.45 15.50 25.42
C GLY A 18 2.06 14.55 24.38
N GLY A 19 2.49 15.03 23.22
CA GLY A 19 3.24 14.23 22.25
C GLY A 19 2.41 13.24 21.43
N SER A 20 1.10 13.32 21.46
CA SER A 20 0.22 12.54 20.61
C SER A 20 -0.08 13.32 19.32
N ILE A 21 0.14 12.70 18.17
CA ILE A 21 -0.28 13.25 16.87
C ILE A 21 -1.78 13.16 16.80
N ALA A 22 -2.48 14.30 16.70
CA ALA A 22 -3.92 14.33 16.44
C ALA A 22 -4.17 14.57 14.96
N TYR A 23 -5.19 13.91 14.45
CA TYR A 23 -5.64 14.08 13.07
C TYR A 23 -6.98 14.84 13.09
N GLN A 24 -6.95 16.09 12.61
CA GLN A 24 -8.16 16.90 12.51
C GLN A 24 -8.74 16.82 11.10
N PRO A 25 -10.03 16.46 10.94
CA PRO A 25 -10.67 16.53 9.62
C PRO A 25 -10.64 17.96 9.08
N ILE A 26 -10.18 18.12 7.84
CA ILE A 26 -10.12 19.40 7.13
C ILE A 26 -11.20 19.52 6.05
N ALA A 27 -11.95 18.44 5.81
CA ALA A 27 -13.00 18.38 4.82
C ALA A 27 -14.16 17.51 5.32
N ALA A 28 -15.24 17.44 4.55
CA ALA A 28 -16.37 16.58 4.87
C ALA A 28 -15.96 15.10 4.95
N PHE A 29 -16.72 14.34 5.73
CA PHE A 29 -16.50 12.90 5.87
C PHE A 29 -16.53 12.22 4.49
N ASN A 30 -15.53 11.37 4.22
CA ASN A 30 -15.42 10.60 2.97
C ASN A 30 -15.43 11.47 1.69
N SER A 31 -14.87 12.68 1.75
CA SER A 31 -14.88 13.64 0.64
C SER A 31 -13.77 13.45 -0.39
N ALA A 32 -12.78 12.62 -0.11
CA ALA A 32 -11.70 12.28 -1.04
C ALA A 32 -11.73 10.77 -1.36
N ASN A 33 -11.19 10.40 -2.52
CA ASN A 33 -11.11 9.02 -2.95
C ASN A 33 -9.65 8.56 -3.02
N LYS A 34 -9.40 7.31 -2.62
CA LYS A 34 -8.14 6.63 -2.85
C LYS A 34 -7.88 6.49 -4.36
N PRO A 35 -6.65 6.18 -4.78
CA PRO A 35 -6.36 5.89 -6.19
C PRO A 35 -7.23 4.78 -6.78
N TRP A 36 -7.39 4.79 -8.10
CA TRP A 36 -8.09 3.74 -8.83
C TRP A 36 -7.39 2.40 -8.66
N THR A 37 -8.18 1.34 -8.58
CA THR A 37 -7.68 -0.03 -8.52
C THR A 37 -7.87 -0.75 -9.85
N PHE A 38 -6.90 -1.57 -10.21
CA PHE A 38 -6.90 -2.35 -11.42
C PHE A 38 -6.45 -3.78 -11.14
N ASN A 39 -7.27 -4.77 -11.48
CA ASN A 39 -6.92 -6.17 -11.31
C ASN A 39 -7.36 -7.00 -12.53
N VAL A 40 -6.52 -7.92 -12.95
CA VAL A 40 -6.81 -8.92 -13.99
C VAL A 40 -6.41 -10.28 -13.48
N ASP A 41 -7.37 -11.18 -13.40
CA ASP A 41 -7.15 -12.57 -13.04
C ASP A 41 -7.29 -13.46 -14.29
N LEU A 42 -6.45 -14.48 -14.39
CA LEU A 42 -6.50 -15.46 -15.46
C LEU A 42 -6.65 -16.85 -14.86
N LYS A 43 -7.64 -17.59 -15.33
CA LYS A 43 -7.82 -18.99 -14.99
C LYS A 43 -7.92 -19.82 -16.25
N LEU A 44 -7.08 -20.84 -16.39
CA LEU A 44 -7.08 -21.80 -17.48
C LEU A 44 -7.23 -23.20 -16.90
N ASP A 45 -8.12 -24.00 -17.50
CA ASP A 45 -8.34 -25.40 -17.15
C ASP A 45 -8.19 -26.26 -18.41
N LYS A 46 -7.52 -27.40 -18.28
CA LYS A 46 -7.40 -28.40 -19.36
C LYS A 46 -7.71 -29.78 -18.81
N GLY A 47 -8.75 -30.40 -19.35
CA GLY A 47 -9.07 -31.81 -19.09
C GLY A 47 -8.41 -32.74 -20.12
N ILE A 48 -7.82 -33.84 -19.65
CA ILE A 48 -7.25 -34.90 -20.49
C ILE A 48 -7.81 -36.22 -20.00
N GLY A 49 -8.58 -36.92 -20.87
CA GLY A 49 -9.07 -38.25 -20.61
C GLY A 49 -7.98 -39.29 -20.86
N PHE A 50 -7.74 -40.17 -19.90
CA PHE A 50 -6.80 -41.26 -20.00
C PHE A 50 -7.47 -42.56 -19.56
N GLY A 51 -8.04 -43.27 -20.49
CA GLY A 51 -8.84 -44.46 -20.22
C GLY A 51 -10.06 -44.14 -19.37
N ARG A 52 -10.15 -44.74 -18.17
CA ARG A 52 -11.22 -44.48 -17.20
C ARG A 52 -10.96 -43.26 -16.31
N TYR A 53 -9.76 -42.68 -16.39
CA TYR A 53 -9.38 -41.52 -15.58
C TYR A 53 -9.56 -40.23 -16.38
N ASN A 54 -10.02 -39.20 -15.69
CA ASN A 54 -10.09 -37.85 -16.24
C ASN A 54 -9.21 -36.93 -15.39
N ILE A 55 -8.11 -36.46 -15.97
CA ILE A 55 -7.14 -35.59 -15.28
C ILE A 55 -7.41 -34.17 -15.73
N LYS A 56 -7.72 -33.28 -14.79
CA LYS A 56 -7.87 -31.84 -15.03
C LYS A 56 -6.67 -31.14 -14.44
N ALA A 57 -5.92 -30.45 -15.27
CA ALA A 57 -4.88 -29.51 -14.84
C ALA A 57 -5.46 -28.10 -14.88
N PHE A 58 -5.08 -27.27 -13.92
CA PHE A 58 -5.45 -25.86 -13.94
C PHE A 58 -4.27 -24.97 -13.58
N ILE A 59 -4.27 -23.79 -14.16
CA ILE A 59 -3.45 -22.65 -13.76
C ILE A 59 -4.38 -21.49 -13.38
N TRP A 60 -4.18 -20.93 -12.22
CA TRP A 60 -4.89 -19.74 -11.77
C TRP A 60 -3.87 -18.66 -11.37
N ILE A 61 -3.90 -17.57 -12.11
CA ILE A 61 -3.04 -16.42 -11.89
C ILE A 61 -3.94 -15.28 -11.38
N LYS A 62 -3.74 -14.89 -10.14
CA LYS A 62 -4.33 -13.69 -9.55
C LYS A 62 -3.39 -12.51 -9.77
N ASN A 63 -3.96 -11.34 -10.05
CA ASN A 63 -3.21 -10.14 -10.35
C ASN A 63 -2.16 -10.36 -11.46
N LEU A 64 -2.62 -10.78 -12.65
CA LEU A 64 -1.76 -11.15 -13.78
C LEU A 64 -0.73 -10.07 -14.15
N LEU A 65 -1.11 -8.81 -14.03
CA LEU A 65 -0.29 -7.65 -14.41
C LEU A 65 0.62 -7.17 -13.27
N ASP A 66 0.57 -7.83 -12.10
CA ASP A 66 1.31 -7.45 -10.91
C ASP A 66 1.08 -5.97 -10.52
N ALA A 67 -0.16 -5.52 -10.66
CA ALA A 67 -0.54 -4.15 -10.35
C ALA A 67 -0.45 -3.89 -8.84
N GLN A 68 0.26 -2.86 -8.45
CA GLN A 68 0.33 -2.39 -7.07
C GLN A 68 -0.85 -1.45 -6.79
N ASN A 69 -1.97 -2.01 -6.37
CA ASN A 69 -3.14 -1.23 -6.00
C ASN A 69 -3.00 -0.70 -4.58
N VAL A 70 -3.39 0.56 -4.37
CA VAL A 70 -3.40 1.17 -3.04
C VAL A 70 -4.65 0.74 -2.29
N GLU A 71 -4.50 0.03 -1.19
CA GLU A 71 -5.58 -0.40 -0.31
C GLU A 71 -5.79 0.55 0.87
N SER A 72 -4.69 1.13 1.38
CA SER A 72 -4.72 2.09 2.46
C SER A 72 -3.89 3.33 2.11
N VAL A 73 -4.35 4.49 2.57
CA VAL A 73 -3.66 5.77 2.41
C VAL A 73 -3.51 6.45 3.75
N TYR A 74 -2.46 7.24 3.90
CA TYR A 74 -2.34 8.19 4.99
C TYR A 74 -3.33 9.33 4.73
N PRO A 75 -4.29 9.58 5.65
CA PRO A 75 -5.37 10.55 5.38
C PRO A 75 -4.89 12.00 5.21
N ALA A 76 -3.69 12.31 5.68
CA ALA A 76 -3.12 13.65 5.55
C ALA A 76 -2.64 13.97 4.13
N THR A 77 -2.17 12.95 3.39
CA THR A 77 -1.61 13.12 2.04
C THR A 77 -2.42 12.45 0.95
N GLY A 78 -3.22 11.43 1.30
CA GLY A 78 -3.88 10.56 0.35
C GLY A 78 -2.93 9.57 -0.36
N GLN A 79 -1.70 9.43 0.12
CA GLN A 79 -0.66 8.55 -0.42
C GLN A 79 -0.49 7.30 0.46
N ALA A 80 0.03 6.22 -0.14
CA ALA A 80 0.23 4.95 0.56
C ALA A 80 1.55 4.90 1.35
N ASP A 81 2.49 5.79 1.05
CA ASP A 81 3.88 5.79 1.50
C ASP A 81 4.36 7.12 2.10
N ASN A 82 3.44 8.06 2.31
CA ASN A 82 3.77 9.38 2.84
C ASN A 82 2.68 9.87 3.80
N ASP A 83 3.01 10.03 5.06
CA ASP A 83 2.10 10.53 6.10
C ASP A 83 2.04 12.08 6.20
N GLY A 84 2.93 12.78 5.47
CA GLY A 84 3.02 14.23 5.47
C GLY A 84 3.79 14.81 6.66
N TRP A 85 4.22 14.00 7.63
CA TRP A 85 4.84 14.50 8.85
C TRP A 85 6.18 15.21 8.60
N LEU A 86 7.02 14.69 7.69
CA LEU A 86 8.29 15.33 7.35
C LEU A 86 8.12 16.75 6.78
N GLY A 87 6.96 17.08 6.23
CA GLY A 87 6.64 18.44 5.75
C GLY A 87 6.20 19.42 6.85
N THR A 88 6.02 18.97 8.09
CA THR A 88 5.64 19.81 9.23
C THR A 88 6.85 20.44 9.90
N ASP A 89 6.65 21.54 10.69
CA ASP A 89 7.73 22.17 11.42
C ASP A 89 8.47 21.21 12.37
N PRO A 90 7.79 20.33 13.14
CA PRO A 90 8.47 19.30 13.92
C PRO A 90 9.24 18.29 13.08
N GLY A 91 8.70 17.88 11.93
CA GLY A 91 9.38 16.98 10.99
C GLY A 91 10.65 17.61 10.42
N GLN A 92 10.59 18.88 10.03
CA GLN A 92 11.74 19.64 9.58
C GLN A 92 12.78 19.83 10.70
N SER A 93 12.32 20.12 11.91
CA SER A 93 13.19 20.20 13.08
C SER A 93 13.88 18.87 13.38
N TRP A 94 13.17 17.76 13.20
CA TRP A 94 13.74 16.42 13.35
C TRP A 94 14.80 16.14 12.27
N ILE A 95 14.56 16.48 11.02
CA ILE A 95 15.56 16.36 9.95
C ILE A 95 16.81 17.16 10.33
N ASN A 96 16.63 18.42 10.76
CA ASN A 96 17.74 19.31 11.07
C ASN A 96 18.55 18.89 12.31
N ASN A 97 17.91 18.29 13.30
CA ASN A 97 18.56 17.99 14.60
C ASN A 97 18.95 16.51 14.75
N THR A 98 18.22 15.58 14.13
CA THR A 98 18.39 14.14 14.36
C THR A 98 19.00 13.44 13.14
N ALA A 99 18.64 13.87 11.96
CA ALA A 99 19.21 13.33 10.72
C ALA A 99 20.53 14.01 10.34
N PHE A 100 20.95 15.04 11.10
CA PHE A 100 22.22 15.74 10.87
C PHE A 100 23.37 14.93 11.43
N ASP A 101 24.34 14.56 10.60
CA ASP A 101 25.49 13.72 10.95
C ASP A 101 26.70 14.48 11.51
N GLY A 102 26.56 15.80 11.69
CA GLY A 102 27.64 16.69 12.17
C GLY A 102 28.68 17.08 11.11
N SER A 103 28.60 16.56 9.88
CA SER A 103 29.51 16.89 8.78
C SER A 103 29.04 18.06 7.92
N GLY A 104 27.86 18.62 8.21
CA GLY A 104 27.20 19.63 7.38
C GLY A 104 26.26 19.03 6.32
N SER A 105 26.14 17.71 6.29
CA SER A 105 25.20 16.97 5.47
C SER A 105 24.07 16.42 6.33
N TYR A 106 22.87 16.34 5.75
CA TYR A 106 21.79 15.58 6.36
C TYR A 106 22.08 14.09 6.20
N SER A 107 21.81 13.29 7.22
CA SER A 107 21.82 11.85 7.08
C SER A 107 20.61 11.44 6.23
N GLU A 108 20.81 11.27 4.94
CA GLU A 108 19.81 10.73 4.03
C GLU A 108 19.32 9.35 4.51
N GLU A 109 20.18 8.62 5.20
CA GLU A 109 19.86 7.31 5.77
C GLU A 109 18.72 7.39 6.80
N ALA A 110 18.71 8.39 7.69
CA ALA A 110 17.63 8.54 8.66
C ALA A 110 16.28 8.86 7.99
N VAL A 111 16.28 9.71 6.98
CA VAL A 111 15.08 10.04 6.19
C VAL A 111 14.62 8.82 5.39
N ASN A 112 15.55 8.08 4.77
CA ASN A 112 15.24 6.86 4.03
C ASN A 112 14.67 5.78 4.95
N LEU A 113 15.21 5.63 6.17
CA LEU A 113 14.69 4.69 7.16
C LEU A 113 13.28 5.08 7.63
N TYR A 114 13.01 6.38 7.82
CA TYR A 114 11.67 6.86 8.12
C TYR A 114 10.70 6.52 6.98
N ASN A 115 11.02 6.87 5.75
CA ASN A 115 10.20 6.60 4.58
C ASN A 115 9.96 5.09 4.37
N SER A 116 10.96 4.25 4.63
CA SER A 116 10.80 2.79 4.52
C SER A 116 9.82 2.21 5.54
N LYS A 117 9.67 2.83 6.72
CA LYS A 117 8.64 2.45 7.70
C LYS A 117 7.23 2.84 7.27
N LEU A 118 7.09 3.94 6.52
CA LEU A 118 5.80 4.39 5.99
C LEU A 118 5.32 3.52 4.83
N SER A 119 6.25 3.00 4.03
CA SER A 119 5.97 2.11 2.90
C SER A 119 5.61 0.70 3.40
N SER A 120 4.51 0.62 4.16
CA SER A 120 4.01 -0.64 4.70
C SER A 120 3.42 -1.53 3.60
N PRO A 121 3.77 -2.83 3.55
CA PRO A 121 3.16 -3.78 2.61
C PRO A 121 1.63 -3.84 2.72
N TYR A 122 1.07 -3.54 3.89
CA TYR A 122 -0.38 -3.52 4.14
C TYR A 122 -1.12 -2.35 3.46
N ASN A 123 -0.38 -1.37 2.95
CA ASN A 123 -0.97 -0.27 2.19
C ASN A 123 -1.21 -0.63 0.73
N TRP A 124 -0.73 -1.80 0.30
CA TRP A 124 -0.77 -2.25 -1.09
C TRP A 124 -1.48 -3.60 -1.22
N SER A 125 -2.07 -3.85 -2.38
CA SER A 125 -2.69 -5.13 -2.69
C SER A 125 -1.66 -6.26 -2.74
N GLU A 126 -2.15 -7.49 -2.61
CA GLU A 126 -1.31 -8.68 -2.80
C GLU A 126 -0.63 -8.67 -4.19
N PRO A 127 0.65 -9.05 -4.25
CA PRO A 127 1.36 -9.21 -5.51
C PRO A 127 0.76 -10.36 -6.33
N ARG A 128 1.24 -10.51 -7.55
CA ARG A 128 0.83 -11.63 -8.43
C ARG A 128 1.03 -12.98 -7.75
N GLN A 129 -0.02 -13.77 -7.75
CA GLN A 129 -0.02 -15.15 -7.24
C GLN A 129 -0.29 -16.13 -8.38
N ILE A 130 0.55 -17.14 -8.50
CA ILE A 130 0.38 -18.21 -9.48
C ILE A 130 0.11 -19.51 -8.74
N ARG A 131 -1.04 -20.14 -9.04
CA ARG A 131 -1.46 -21.41 -8.47
C ARG A 131 -1.59 -22.45 -9.58
N LEU A 132 -0.92 -23.57 -9.40
CA LEU A 132 -1.01 -24.75 -10.27
C LEU A 132 -1.66 -25.89 -9.49
N GLY A 133 -2.51 -26.65 -10.14
CA GLY A 133 -3.11 -27.80 -9.50
C GLY A 133 -3.60 -28.84 -10.51
N PHE A 134 -3.78 -30.04 -9.99
CA PHE A 134 -4.33 -31.18 -10.73
C PHE A 134 -5.48 -31.77 -9.93
N ARG A 135 -6.51 -32.20 -10.65
CA ARG A 135 -7.62 -32.96 -10.10
C ARG A 135 -7.77 -34.24 -10.93
N ILE A 136 -7.89 -35.37 -10.25
CA ILE A 136 -8.11 -36.68 -10.86
C ILE A 136 -9.52 -37.11 -10.48
N ASP A 137 -10.37 -37.31 -11.48
CA ASP A 137 -11.69 -37.86 -11.32
C ASP A 137 -11.59 -39.36 -11.77
N LEU A 138 -12.01 -40.31 -10.89
CA LEU A 138 -11.97 -41.76 -11.08
C LEU A 138 -13.26 -42.30 -11.69
#